data_c4f934b005090b78c38826180d6b2df6
#
_entry.id   c4f934b005090b78c38826180d6b2df6
#
_cell.length_a   1.000
_cell.length_b   1.000
_cell.length_c   1.000
_cell.angle_alpha   90.00
_cell.angle_beta   90.00
_cell.angle_gamma   90.00
#
_symmetry.space_group_name_H-M   'P 1'
#
loop_
_entity.id
_entity.type
_entity.pdbx_description
1 polymer ?
#
loop_
_entity_poly.entity_id
_entity_poly.type
_entity_poly.pdbx_seq_one_letter_code
_entity_poly.pdbx_strand_id
1 'polypeptide(L)'
;IRLQAIFLIILQSLSGLKKVFKLSAAVVLIGSHPNLSFLKEQGCYLGHNSSQPITCKNNPVEIDAYTYECVKEANLFALGPLVGDNFVRFLKGGALAVTRCLATRQKKKHLFVERGGGDGIA
;
A
#
# COMPACT_ATOMS: atom_id res chain seq x y z
N ILE A 1 26.85 -8.35 37.91
CA ILE A 1 27.59 -8.56 36.64
C ILE A 1 26.56 -8.65 35.52
N ARG A 2 26.39 -7.56 34.73
CA ARG A 2 25.56 -7.58 33.52
C ARG A 2 26.38 -8.28 32.43
N LEU A 3 26.01 -9.49 32.08
CA LEU A 3 26.50 -10.13 30.85
C LEU A 3 25.96 -9.34 29.66
N GLN A 4 26.78 -8.47 29.06
CA GLN A 4 26.47 -7.88 27.76
C GLN A 4 26.64 -8.98 26.72
N ALA A 5 25.55 -9.38 26.09
CA ALA A 5 25.61 -10.26 24.93
C ALA A 5 26.38 -9.54 23.81
N ILE A 6 27.45 -10.15 23.34
CA ILE A 6 28.25 -9.65 22.22
C ILE A 6 27.82 -10.43 20.99
N PHE A 7 27.33 -9.73 19.98
CA PHE A 7 26.94 -10.33 18.70
C PHE A 7 28.07 -10.15 17.68
N LEU A 8 28.36 -11.19 16.93
CA LEU A 8 29.24 -11.14 15.77
C LEU A 8 28.37 -11.13 14.51
N ILE A 9 28.45 -10.04 13.76
CA ILE A 9 27.79 -9.94 12.45
C ILE A 9 28.84 -10.06 11.35
N ILE A 10 28.64 -11.00 10.45
CA ILE A 10 29.49 -11.20 9.27
C ILE A 10 28.71 -10.64 8.07
N LEU A 11 29.18 -9.54 7.49
CA LEU A 11 28.67 -9.00 6.26
C LEU A 11 29.53 -9.49 5.09
N GLN A 12 28.89 -10.07 4.09
CA GLN A 12 29.53 -10.47 2.84
C GLN A 12 29.03 -9.59 1.70
N SER A 13 29.95 -8.93 1.00
CA SER A 13 29.60 -8.17 -0.20
C SER A 13 29.38 -9.11 -1.40
N LEU A 14 28.74 -8.62 -2.45
CA LEU A 14 28.57 -9.35 -3.72
C LEU A 14 29.92 -9.72 -4.37
N SER A 15 30.99 -9.01 -4.03
CA SER A 15 32.38 -9.30 -4.46
C SER A 15 33.07 -10.36 -3.61
N GLY A 16 32.36 -10.97 -2.63
CA GLY A 16 32.90 -12.02 -1.77
C GLY A 16 33.71 -11.52 -0.57
N LEU A 17 33.91 -10.21 -0.41
CA LEU A 17 34.63 -9.65 0.73
C LEU A 17 33.80 -9.83 2.01
N LYS A 18 34.38 -10.44 3.03
CA LYS A 18 33.76 -10.63 4.34
C LYS A 18 34.30 -9.62 5.35
N LYS A 19 33.39 -8.92 6.03
CA LYS A 19 33.70 -8.05 7.16
C LYS A 19 33.02 -8.56 8.42
N VAL A 20 33.75 -8.65 9.50
CA VAL A 20 33.26 -9.09 10.81
C VAL A 20 33.19 -7.87 11.73
N PHE A 21 31.99 -7.68 12.32
CA PHE A 21 31.76 -6.60 13.28
C PHE A 21 31.42 -7.20 14.64
N LYS A 22 32.03 -6.69 15.67
CA LYS A 22 31.72 -7.01 17.06
C LYS A 22 30.84 -5.91 17.62
N LEU A 23 29.58 -6.24 17.93
CA LEU A 23 28.55 -5.27 18.30
C LEU A 23 27.86 -5.68 19.59
N SER A 24 27.46 -4.70 20.39
CA SER A 24 26.56 -4.89 21.54
C SER A 24 25.08 -4.86 21.15
N ALA A 25 24.74 -4.21 20.04
CA ALA A 25 23.41 -4.17 19.48
C ALA A 25 23.46 -3.99 17.96
N ALA A 26 22.46 -4.49 17.26
CA ALA A 26 22.25 -4.26 15.83
C ALA A 26 20.79 -3.89 15.58
N VAL A 27 20.58 -2.86 14.75
CA VAL A 27 19.25 -2.45 14.29
C VAL A 27 19.19 -2.62 12.78
N VAL A 28 18.20 -3.37 12.31
CA VAL A 28 18.02 -3.65 10.88
C VAL A 28 16.89 -2.78 10.34
N LEU A 29 17.23 -1.86 9.43
CA LEU A 29 16.30 -0.90 8.81
C LEU A 29 16.35 -1.07 7.28
N ILE A 30 15.86 -2.19 6.79
CA ILE A 30 15.91 -2.58 5.37
C ILE A 30 14.64 -2.25 4.60
N GLY A 31 13.64 -1.63 5.25
CA GLY A 31 12.32 -1.38 4.66
C GLY A 31 11.45 -2.62 4.57
N SER A 32 10.37 -2.53 3.82
CA SER A 32 9.40 -3.62 3.64
C SER A 32 8.91 -3.67 2.20
N HIS A 33 8.49 -4.84 1.77
CA HIS A 33 7.76 -5.05 0.52
C HIS A 33 6.31 -5.42 0.84
N PRO A 34 5.33 -4.96 0.05
CA PRO A 34 3.95 -5.35 0.25
C PRO A 34 3.77 -6.83 -0.11
N ASN A 35 3.00 -7.55 0.70
CA ASN A 35 2.56 -8.90 0.36
C ASN A 35 1.21 -8.81 -0.36
N LEU A 36 1.23 -8.92 -1.67
CA LEU A 36 0.05 -8.85 -2.55
C LEU A 36 -0.29 -10.20 -3.17
N SER A 37 0.13 -11.30 -2.54
CA SER A 37 -0.08 -12.68 -3.03
C SER A 37 -1.57 -13.06 -3.18
N PHE A 38 -2.47 -12.33 -2.54
CA PHE A 38 -3.92 -12.50 -2.67
C PHE A 38 -4.50 -11.88 -3.95
N LEU A 39 -3.73 -11.04 -4.66
CA LEU A 39 -4.12 -10.46 -5.95
C LEU A 39 -3.52 -11.28 -7.10
N LYS A 40 -4.25 -11.33 -8.22
CA LYS A 40 -3.74 -11.93 -9.45
C LYS A 40 -2.42 -11.28 -9.84
N GLU A 41 -1.43 -12.10 -10.23
CA GLU A 41 -0.10 -11.63 -10.62
C GLU A 41 0.54 -10.68 -9.59
N GLN A 42 0.26 -10.90 -8.30
CA GLN A 42 0.72 -10.06 -7.19
C GLN A 42 0.38 -8.57 -7.35
N GLY A 43 -0.70 -8.26 -8.06
CA GLY A 43 -1.18 -6.89 -8.27
C GLY A 43 -0.30 -6.04 -9.18
N CYS A 44 0.65 -6.60 -9.92
CA CYS A 44 1.57 -5.84 -10.80
C CYS A 44 0.83 -4.94 -11.79
N TYR A 45 -0.32 -5.39 -12.28
CA TYR A 45 -1.17 -4.62 -13.20
C TYR A 45 -1.69 -3.28 -12.62
N LEU A 46 -1.71 -3.13 -11.29
CA LEU A 46 -2.18 -1.91 -10.62
C LEU A 46 -1.13 -0.79 -10.61
N GLY A 47 0.14 -1.10 -10.82
CA GLY A 47 1.23 -0.12 -10.84
C GLY A 47 1.31 0.66 -12.15
N HIS A 48 2.11 1.74 -12.14
CA HIS A 48 2.44 2.49 -13.36
C HIS A 48 3.05 1.57 -14.43
N ASN A 49 3.93 0.66 -14.02
CA ASN A 49 4.54 -0.34 -14.89
C ASN A 49 4.05 -1.74 -14.50
N SER A 50 3.18 -2.31 -15.33
CA SER A 50 2.59 -3.64 -15.09
C SER A 50 3.58 -4.80 -15.17
N SER A 51 4.78 -4.57 -15.71
CA SER A 51 5.84 -5.58 -15.80
C SER A 51 6.74 -5.64 -14.57
N GLN A 52 6.53 -4.75 -13.59
CA GLN A 52 7.33 -4.67 -12.38
C GLN A 52 6.49 -4.91 -11.13
N PRO A 53 7.08 -5.49 -10.08
CA PRO A 53 6.38 -5.65 -8.80
C PRO A 53 6.03 -4.29 -8.20
N ILE A 54 4.92 -4.28 -7.42
CA ILE A 54 4.51 -3.09 -6.68
C ILE A 54 5.53 -2.80 -5.58
N THR A 55 6.03 -1.57 -5.59
CA THR A 55 6.92 -1.05 -4.55
C THR A 55 6.59 0.41 -4.27
N CYS A 56 6.75 0.83 -3.03
CA CYS A 56 6.43 2.20 -2.62
C CYS A 56 7.30 3.28 -3.29
N LYS A 57 8.50 2.93 -3.78
CA LYS A 57 9.45 3.90 -4.36
C LYS A 57 9.41 3.93 -5.88
N ASN A 58 9.44 2.76 -6.50
CA ASN A 58 9.71 2.66 -7.93
C ASN A 58 8.45 2.39 -8.75
N ASN A 59 7.50 1.66 -8.18
CA ASN A 59 6.28 1.28 -8.88
C ASN A 59 5.09 1.23 -7.92
N PRO A 60 4.63 2.37 -7.39
CA PRO A 60 3.43 2.41 -6.54
C PRO A 60 2.17 2.07 -7.34
N VAL A 61 1.11 1.69 -6.63
CA VAL A 61 -0.22 1.53 -7.21
C VAL A 61 -0.70 2.87 -7.75
N GLU A 62 -1.19 2.87 -8.98
CA GLU A 62 -1.72 4.06 -9.65
C GLU A 62 -3.14 4.34 -9.17
N ILE A 63 -3.34 5.52 -8.55
CA ILE A 63 -4.60 5.93 -7.96
C ILE A 63 -5.04 7.30 -8.45
N ASP A 64 -6.33 7.57 -8.36
CA ASP A 64 -6.86 8.93 -8.41
C ASP A 64 -6.52 9.67 -7.10
N ALA A 65 -5.88 10.82 -7.22
CA ALA A 65 -5.35 11.58 -6.08
C ALA A 65 -6.42 12.11 -5.11
N TYR A 66 -7.68 12.21 -5.54
CA TYR A 66 -8.78 12.74 -4.73
C TYR A 66 -9.58 11.66 -4.02
N THR A 67 -9.70 10.50 -4.65
CA THR A 67 -10.54 9.39 -4.16
C THR A 67 -9.73 8.24 -3.60
N TYR A 68 -8.45 8.12 -3.97
CA TYR A 68 -7.58 6.98 -3.68
C TYR A 68 -8.05 5.67 -4.31
N GLU A 69 -8.94 5.76 -5.30
CA GLU A 69 -9.37 4.61 -6.09
C GLU A 69 -8.31 4.26 -7.13
N CYS A 70 -8.07 2.97 -7.32
CA CYS A 70 -7.13 2.50 -8.34
C CYS A 70 -7.64 2.88 -9.74
N VAL A 71 -6.74 3.44 -10.57
CA VAL A 71 -7.08 3.87 -11.93
C VAL A 71 -7.43 2.65 -12.81
N LYS A 72 -6.76 1.53 -12.59
CA LYS A 72 -6.90 0.31 -13.41
C LYS A 72 -7.91 -0.69 -12.88
N GLU A 73 -8.45 -0.48 -11.68
CA GLU A 73 -9.42 -1.39 -11.06
C GLU A 73 -10.47 -0.61 -10.29
N ALA A 74 -11.70 -0.56 -10.81
CA ALA A 74 -12.81 0.14 -10.17
C ALA A 74 -13.21 -0.50 -8.83
N ASN A 75 -13.59 0.33 -7.87
CA ASN A 75 -13.96 -0.06 -6.50
C ASN A 75 -12.83 -0.68 -5.67
N LEU A 76 -11.59 -0.65 -6.15
CA LEU A 76 -10.40 -0.97 -5.40
C LEU A 76 -9.72 0.32 -4.96
N PHE A 77 -9.36 0.42 -3.68
CA PHE A 77 -8.71 1.58 -3.09
C PHE A 77 -7.38 1.18 -2.51
N ALA A 78 -6.36 2.01 -2.69
CA ALA A 78 -5.04 1.78 -2.14
C ALA A 78 -4.57 2.98 -1.31
N LEU A 79 -3.89 2.72 -0.18
CA LEU A 79 -3.47 3.71 0.79
C LEU A 79 -2.05 3.43 1.30
N GLY A 80 -1.42 4.47 1.83
CA GLY A 80 -0.14 4.36 2.52
C GLY A 80 1.02 3.96 1.61
N PRO A 81 1.91 3.06 2.03
CA PRO A 81 3.09 2.69 1.26
C PRO A 81 2.80 2.12 -0.12
N LEU A 82 1.61 1.55 -0.35
CA LEU A 82 1.19 1.04 -1.66
C LEU A 82 1.10 2.14 -2.72
N VAL A 83 0.78 3.37 -2.32
CA VAL A 83 0.65 4.53 -3.21
C VAL A 83 1.82 5.51 -3.09
N GLY A 84 2.90 5.12 -2.39
CA GLY A 84 4.06 5.96 -2.16
C GLY A 84 4.01 6.83 -0.90
N ASP A 85 2.92 6.80 -0.15
CA ASP A 85 2.75 7.55 1.10
C ASP A 85 3.45 6.84 2.27
N ASN A 86 4.74 7.09 2.43
CA ASN A 86 5.57 6.37 3.41
C ASN A 86 5.44 6.89 4.86
N PHE A 87 4.68 7.96 5.10
CA PHE A 87 4.51 8.53 6.43
C PHE A 87 3.10 8.33 6.96
N VAL A 88 3.00 7.84 8.19
CA VAL A 88 1.72 7.60 8.89
C VAL A 88 0.81 8.82 8.91
N ARG A 89 1.37 10.03 8.96
CA ARG A 89 0.60 11.29 8.95
C ARG A 89 -0.29 11.46 7.71
N PHE A 90 0.07 10.89 6.57
CA PHE A 90 -0.70 10.99 5.32
C PHE A 90 -1.86 9.98 5.24
N LEU A 91 -1.81 8.90 6.02
CA LEU A 91 -2.88 7.90 6.05
C LEU A 91 -4.25 8.47 6.40
N LYS A 92 -4.31 9.48 7.29
CA LYS A 92 -5.57 10.12 7.67
C LYS A 92 -6.24 10.80 6.48
N GLY A 93 -5.48 11.51 5.66
CA GLY A 93 -5.99 12.18 4.46
C GLY A 93 -6.57 11.19 3.45
N GLY A 94 -5.84 10.13 3.15
CA GLY A 94 -6.30 9.06 2.27
C GLY A 94 -7.54 8.34 2.79
N ALA A 95 -7.58 8.00 4.09
CA ALA A 95 -8.75 7.36 4.70
C ALA A 95 -10.01 8.24 4.62
N LEU A 96 -9.87 9.55 4.85
CA LEU A 96 -10.97 10.50 4.71
C LEU A 96 -11.45 10.62 3.26
N ALA A 97 -10.53 10.63 2.30
CA ALA A 97 -10.87 10.69 0.87
C ALA A 97 -11.68 9.45 0.44
N VAL A 98 -11.22 8.25 0.80
CA VAL A 98 -11.96 6.99 0.54
C VAL A 98 -13.33 7.00 1.20
N THR A 99 -13.41 7.37 2.47
CA THR A 99 -14.69 7.43 3.22
C THR A 99 -15.67 8.38 2.53
N ARG A 100 -15.21 9.56 2.13
CA ARG A 100 -16.05 10.55 1.42
C ARG A 100 -16.51 10.03 0.06
N CYS A 101 -15.65 9.38 -0.69
CA CYS A 101 -15.98 8.77 -1.97
C CYS A 101 -17.08 7.73 -1.80
N LEU A 102 -16.92 6.79 -0.87
CA LEU A 102 -17.91 5.73 -0.60
C LEU A 102 -19.23 6.29 -0.10
N ALA A 103 -19.24 7.26 0.82
CA ALA A 103 -20.45 7.90 1.32
C ALA A 103 -21.21 8.62 0.20
N THR A 104 -20.51 9.28 -0.72
CA THR A 104 -21.13 9.95 -1.87
C THR A 104 -21.76 8.95 -2.83
N ARG A 105 -21.10 7.80 -3.06
CA ARG A 105 -21.63 6.73 -3.90
C ARG A 105 -22.88 6.10 -3.30
N GLN A 106 -22.90 5.87 -1.98
CA GLN A 106 -24.09 5.34 -1.29
C GLN A 106 -25.27 6.30 -1.38
N LYS A 107 -25.08 7.60 -1.15
CA LYS A 107 -26.14 8.60 -1.28
C LYS A 107 -26.74 8.62 -2.70
N LYS A 108 -25.89 8.57 -3.72
CA LYS A 108 -26.36 8.50 -5.12
C LYS A 108 -27.19 7.24 -5.37
N LYS A 109 -26.78 6.09 -4.83
CA LYS A 109 -27.52 4.83 -4.99
C LYS A 109 -28.90 4.89 -4.35
N HIS A 110 -29.03 5.46 -3.14
CA HIS A 110 -30.32 5.66 -2.48
C HIS A 110 -31.26 6.56 -3.29
N LEU A 111 -30.75 7.69 -3.78
CA LEU A 111 -31.55 8.61 -4.62
C LEU A 111 -32.04 7.98 -5.91
N PHE A 112 -31.31 7.06 -6.51
CA PHE A 112 -31.75 6.31 -7.70
C PHE A 112 -32.85 5.30 -7.37
N VAL A 113 -32.76 4.61 -6.23
CA VAL A 113 -33.78 3.65 -5.79
C VAL A 113 -35.09 4.35 -5.47
N GLU A 114 -35.05 5.50 -4.80
CA GLU A 114 -36.26 6.28 -4.48
C GLU A 114 -36.94 6.89 -5.72
N ARG A 115 -36.19 7.23 -6.78
CA ARG A 115 -36.75 7.77 -8.03
C ARG A 115 -37.22 6.70 -9.00
N GLY A 116 -36.70 5.47 -8.92
CA GLY A 116 -37.11 4.36 -9.79
C GLY A 116 -38.29 3.54 -9.29
N GLY A 117 -38.83 3.83 -8.09
CA GLY A 117 -39.97 3.14 -7.50
C GLY A 117 -41.36 3.73 -7.82
N GLY A 118 -41.45 4.68 -8.75
CA GLY A 118 -42.65 5.47 -9.00
C GLY A 118 -43.31 5.30 -10.34
N ASP A 119 -43.10 4.20 -11.08
CA ASP A 119 -43.91 3.93 -12.28
C ASP A 119 -44.20 2.43 -12.42
N GLY A 120 -45.34 2.03 -11.95
CA GLY A 120 -45.83 0.66 -12.16
C GLY A 120 -47.08 0.28 -11.42
N ILE A 121 -48.13 1.11 -11.43
CA ILE A 121 -49.50 0.62 -11.28
C ILE A 121 -50.37 1.49 -12.17
N ALA A 122 -50.65 0.99 -13.33
CA ALA A 122 -51.87 1.30 -14.07
C ALA A 122 -52.63 0.01 -14.25
#